data_02b5503c820217a063aa0bb0b90c1be8
#
_entry.id   02b5503c820217a063aa0bb0b90c1be8
#
_cell.length_a   1.000
_cell.length_b   1.000
_cell.length_c   1.000
_cell.angle_alpha   90.00
_cell.angle_beta   90.00
_cell.angle_gamma   90.00
#
_symmetry.space_group_name_H-M   'P 1'
#
loop_
_entity.id
_entity.type
_entity.pdbx_description
1 polymer ?
#
loop_
_entity_poly.entity_id
_entity_poly.type
_entity_poly.pdbx_seq_one_letter_code
_entity_poly.pdbx_strand_id
1 'polypeptide(L)'
;MRFFPLASALILACLTSETRADEPIMNMMPRWSGGWGYEFHYEYRTEDDLLMGSDALHKGFGEEVEVVHMDWVYTWKKEIRITAKLPYVINAEREMPDGSGGKVIQKDDGFGDLTLALPLKKYFNLDGKSGSWTFKPMLRIPLTNKDEYDFYYKEFGTGLGAGYEAETANFFFGIGSGWWIFHGDRPAELHSSVDFGYNFETKKSNGSIFWETDLHYEDDESKTLSTGPAFYFNHNDTIHSRIEWKFDLFDHQGIIDHGNGDVIKLGIGWVF
;
A
#
# COMPACT_ATOMS: atom_id res chain seq x y z
N MET A 1 20.57 3.49 -14.74
CA MET A 1 19.61 4.29 -15.53
C MET A 1 19.15 3.51 -16.76
N ARG A 2 18.29 2.47 -16.60
CA ARG A 2 17.81 1.61 -17.71
C ARG A 2 16.33 1.21 -17.55
N PHE A 3 15.46 2.09 -17.01
CA PHE A 3 14.05 1.76 -16.67
C PHE A 3 12.99 2.31 -17.65
N PHE A 4 13.37 2.90 -18.78
CA PHE A 4 12.41 3.52 -19.72
C PHE A 4 11.56 2.59 -20.62
N PRO A 5 11.90 1.31 -20.91
CA PRO A 5 11.08 0.54 -21.84
C PRO A 5 9.82 -0.08 -21.25
N LEU A 6 9.75 -0.33 -19.91
CA LEU A 6 8.55 -0.94 -19.31
C LEU A 6 7.38 0.05 -19.13
N ALA A 7 7.69 1.29 -18.77
CA ALA A 7 6.68 2.34 -18.62
C ALA A 7 5.99 2.67 -19.96
N SER A 8 6.73 2.61 -21.07
CA SER A 8 6.18 2.87 -22.40
C SER A 8 5.27 1.77 -22.91
N ALA A 9 5.47 0.52 -22.50
CA ALA A 9 4.61 -0.61 -22.88
C ALA A 9 3.26 -0.58 -22.13
N LEU A 10 3.24 -0.11 -20.87
CA LEU A 10 2.02 0.03 -20.09
C LEU A 10 1.09 1.13 -20.64
N ILE A 11 1.65 2.22 -21.12
CA ILE A 11 0.88 3.36 -21.68
C ILE A 11 0.21 3.02 -23.01
N LEU A 12 0.78 2.12 -23.80
CA LEU A 12 0.23 1.75 -25.11
C LEU A 12 -0.97 0.78 -25.03
N ALA A 13 -1.15 0.07 -23.93
CA ALA A 13 -2.29 -0.85 -23.70
C ALA A 13 -3.60 -0.12 -23.37
N CYS A 14 -3.56 1.19 -23.13
CA CYS A 14 -4.69 2.00 -22.65
C CYS A 14 -5.70 2.45 -23.73
N LEU A 15 -5.66 1.96 -24.97
CA LEU A 15 -6.37 2.63 -26.07
C LEU A 15 -7.65 1.97 -26.61
N THR A 16 -8.19 0.91 -26.01
CA THR A 16 -9.41 0.28 -26.55
C THR A 16 -10.31 -0.31 -25.47
N SER A 17 -11.36 0.38 -25.05
CA SER A 17 -12.71 -0.22 -24.86
C SER A 17 -13.74 0.76 -24.27
N GLU A 18 -14.98 0.68 -24.73
CA GLU A 18 -16.12 1.36 -24.14
C GLU A 18 -16.59 0.54 -22.94
N THR A 19 -16.54 1.11 -21.74
CA THR A 19 -17.14 0.47 -20.57
C THR A 19 -17.69 1.48 -19.57
N ARG A 20 -18.82 1.16 -18.99
CA ARG A 20 -19.35 1.85 -17.82
C ARG A 20 -18.53 1.40 -16.61
N ALA A 21 -17.89 2.33 -15.94
CA ALA A 21 -17.14 2.05 -14.73
C ALA A 21 -18.07 1.74 -13.58
N ASP A 22 -17.76 0.68 -12.91
CA ASP A 22 -18.08 0.57 -11.48
C ASP A 22 -17.12 1.47 -10.71
N GLU A 23 -17.63 2.19 -9.71
CA GLU A 23 -16.91 3.23 -8.97
C GLU A 23 -15.63 2.71 -8.32
N PRO A 24 -14.52 3.46 -8.33
CA PRO A 24 -13.28 3.04 -7.71
C PRO A 24 -13.46 2.81 -6.20
N ILE A 25 -12.85 1.77 -5.71
CA ILE A 25 -12.82 1.46 -4.28
C ILE A 25 -11.46 1.85 -3.74
N MET A 26 -11.43 2.42 -2.55
CA MET A 26 -10.22 2.82 -1.82
C MET A 26 -9.20 1.70 -1.61
N ASN A 27 -9.49 0.46 -1.85
CA ASN A 27 -8.54 -0.65 -1.78
C ASN A 27 -8.22 -1.21 -3.17
N MET A 28 -8.21 -0.36 -4.20
CA MET A 28 -7.79 -0.68 -5.56
C MET A 28 -8.65 -1.71 -6.30
N MET A 29 -9.64 -2.32 -5.66
CA MET A 29 -10.46 -3.34 -6.28
C MET A 29 -11.86 -2.83 -6.59
N PRO A 30 -12.35 -2.95 -7.83
CA PRO A 30 -13.68 -2.50 -8.23
C PRO A 30 -14.77 -3.10 -7.34
N ARG A 31 -15.89 -2.38 -7.20
CA ARG A 31 -17.08 -2.88 -6.51
C ARG A 31 -17.81 -3.86 -7.43
N TRP A 32 -17.46 -5.14 -7.35
CA TRP A 32 -18.21 -6.18 -8.07
C TRP A 32 -18.99 -7.08 -7.11
N SER A 33 -20.03 -7.68 -7.63
CA SER A 33 -21.02 -8.43 -6.85
C SER A 33 -20.57 -9.82 -6.41
N GLY A 34 -19.50 -10.35 -6.99
CA GLY A 34 -18.95 -11.66 -6.67
C GLY A 34 -17.87 -12.09 -7.64
N GLY A 35 -17.05 -13.06 -7.23
CA GLY A 35 -15.98 -13.63 -8.03
C GLY A 35 -14.58 -13.37 -7.47
N TRP A 36 -13.58 -13.59 -8.31
CA TRP A 36 -12.17 -13.45 -7.99
C TRP A 36 -11.60 -12.16 -8.53
N GLY A 37 -10.63 -11.59 -7.82
CA GLY A 37 -9.76 -10.54 -8.31
C GLY A 37 -8.31 -10.81 -7.92
N TYR A 38 -7.41 -10.34 -8.76
CA TYR A 38 -5.96 -10.43 -8.58
C TYR A 38 -5.36 -9.08 -8.89
N GLU A 39 -4.33 -8.70 -8.13
CA GLU A 39 -3.57 -7.50 -8.38
C GLU A 39 -2.09 -7.74 -8.09
N PHE A 40 -1.23 -7.21 -8.93
CA PHE A 40 0.20 -7.19 -8.75
C PHE A 40 0.66 -5.75 -8.64
N HIS A 41 1.42 -5.45 -7.59
CA HIS A 41 2.03 -4.14 -7.38
C HIS A 41 3.54 -4.31 -7.32
N TYR A 42 4.24 -3.52 -8.09
CA TYR A 42 5.66 -3.30 -7.88
C TYR A 42 5.83 -2.05 -7.03
N GLU A 43 6.52 -2.17 -5.92
CA GLU A 43 6.88 -1.08 -5.01
C GLU A 43 8.39 -0.89 -5.05
N TYR A 44 8.82 0.36 -5.23
CA TYR A 44 10.19 0.81 -5.10
C TYR A 44 10.22 1.88 -4.03
N ARG A 45 11.02 1.67 -2.99
CA ARG A 45 11.23 2.59 -1.89
C ARG A 45 12.69 2.97 -1.81
N THR A 46 12.96 4.24 -1.55
CA THR A 46 14.28 4.74 -1.19
C THR A 46 14.19 5.63 0.03
N GLU A 47 15.17 5.56 0.88
CA GLU A 47 15.38 6.48 1.99
C GLU A 47 16.83 6.94 1.94
N ASP A 48 17.05 8.25 2.11
CA ASP A 48 18.38 8.85 2.13
C ASP A 48 18.68 9.27 3.58
N ASP A 49 19.93 9.24 3.99
CA ASP A 49 20.48 9.79 5.22
C ASP A 49 19.80 9.31 6.54
N LEU A 50 20.64 8.99 7.52
CA LEU A 50 20.22 8.80 8.91
C LEU A 50 20.36 10.13 9.67
N LEU A 51 19.30 10.55 10.32
CA LEU A 51 19.21 11.79 11.09
C LEU A 51 19.10 11.49 12.60
N MET A 52 19.59 12.38 13.43
CA MET A 52 19.31 12.43 14.86
C MET A 52 18.74 13.81 15.17
N GLY A 53 17.43 13.87 15.30
CA GLY A 53 16.70 15.13 15.30
C GLY A 53 16.84 15.88 13.98
N SER A 54 17.31 17.14 13.99
CA SER A 54 17.53 17.92 12.76
C SER A 54 18.92 17.75 12.15
N ASP A 55 19.81 17.04 12.80
CA ASP A 55 21.22 16.92 12.40
C ASP A 55 21.46 15.58 11.69
N ALA A 56 22.07 15.63 10.52
CA ALA A 56 22.48 14.42 9.82
C ALA A 56 23.56 13.68 10.65
N LEU A 57 23.19 12.52 11.20
CA LEU A 57 24.10 11.68 11.95
C LEU A 57 25.10 11.03 10.99
N HIS A 58 24.59 10.50 9.87
CA HIS A 58 25.37 9.91 8.81
C HIS A 58 24.75 10.25 7.44
N LYS A 59 25.49 10.98 6.61
CA LYS A 59 25.08 11.27 5.24
C LYS A 59 25.37 10.10 4.33
N GLY A 60 24.43 9.79 3.44
CA GLY A 60 24.55 8.74 2.45
C GLY A 60 24.45 7.33 3.01
N PHE A 61 23.77 7.15 4.13
CA PHE A 61 23.33 5.86 4.64
C PHE A 61 21.86 5.73 4.31
N GLY A 62 21.55 5.05 3.24
CA GLY A 62 20.20 4.90 2.73
C GLY A 62 19.68 3.48 2.83
N GLU A 63 18.40 3.37 2.54
CA GLU A 63 17.73 2.11 2.31
C GLU A 63 17.14 2.10 0.89
N GLU A 64 17.27 0.98 0.19
CA GLU A 64 16.66 0.75 -1.12
C GLU A 64 15.93 -0.59 -1.08
N VAL A 65 14.62 -0.56 -1.40
CA VAL A 65 13.77 -1.74 -1.30
C VAL A 65 12.93 -1.89 -2.56
N GLU A 66 12.95 -3.10 -3.13
CA GLU A 66 12.11 -3.50 -4.25
C GLU A 66 11.21 -4.66 -3.84
N VAL A 67 9.90 -4.47 -3.92
CA VAL A 67 8.91 -5.50 -3.53
C VAL A 67 7.88 -5.69 -4.64
N VAL A 68 7.51 -6.95 -4.89
CA VAL A 68 6.30 -7.30 -5.63
C VAL A 68 5.24 -7.78 -4.66
N HIS A 69 4.12 -7.10 -4.60
CA HIS A 69 2.95 -7.54 -3.85
C HIS A 69 2.01 -8.32 -4.77
N MET A 70 1.53 -9.43 -4.26
CA MET A 70 0.51 -10.27 -4.89
C MET A 70 -0.73 -10.22 -4.03
N ASP A 71 -1.78 -9.59 -4.54
CA ASP A 71 -3.04 -9.40 -3.85
C ASP A 71 -4.13 -10.24 -4.50
N TRP A 72 -4.89 -10.98 -3.69
CA TRP A 72 -6.04 -11.76 -4.10
C TRP A 72 -7.27 -11.33 -3.32
N VAL A 73 -8.41 -11.38 -3.97
CA VAL A 73 -9.69 -11.18 -3.34
C VAL A 73 -10.71 -12.18 -3.86
N TYR A 74 -11.55 -12.67 -2.98
CA TYR A 74 -12.77 -13.38 -3.33
C TYR A 74 -13.97 -12.67 -2.71
N THR A 75 -14.94 -12.33 -3.54
CA THR A 75 -16.16 -11.62 -3.14
C THR A 75 -17.34 -12.59 -3.20
N TRP A 76 -17.96 -12.89 -2.06
CA TRP A 76 -19.22 -13.64 -2.02
C TRP A 76 -20.42 -12.74 -2.27
N LYS A 77 -20.37 -11.54 -1.71
CA LYS A 77 -21.37 -10.47 -1.86
C LYS A 77 -20.63 -9.13 -1.73
N LYS A 78 -21.26 -8.05 -2.18
CA LYS A 78 -20.71 -6.69 -2.04
C LYS A 78 -20.18 -6.40 -0.63
N GLU A 79 -20.88 -6.94 0.39
CA GLU A 79 -20.62 -6.68 1.80
C GLU A 79 -19.57 -7.61 2.42
N ILE A 80 -19.27 -8.75 1.79
CA ILE A 80 -18.43 -9.81 2.39
C ILE A 80 -17.36 -10.24 1.39
N ARG A 81 -16.12 -10.03 1.75
CA ARG A 81 -14.94 -10.41 0.96
C ARG A 81 -13.92 -11.11 1.83
N ILE A 82 -13.05 -11.88 1.22
CA ILE A 82 -11.77 -12.29 1.81
C ILE A 82 -10.66 -11.74 0.93
N THR A 83 -9.62 -11.21 1.54
CA THR A 83 -8.42 -10.74 0.83
C THR A 83 -7.20 -11.46 1.36
N ALA A 84 -6.25 -11.71 0.47
CA ALA A 84 -4.94 -12.23 0.81
C ALA A 84 -3.88 -11.36 0.13
N LYS A 85 -2.85 -10.98 0.86
CA LYS A 85 -1.71 -10.21 0.37
C LYS A 85 -0.43 -10.96 0.69
N LEU A 86 0.41 -11.15 -0.32
CA LEU A 86 1.69 -11.79 -0.19
C LEU A 86 2.76 -10.93 -0.86
N PRO A 87 3.65 -10.30 -0.10
CA PRO A 87 4.79 -9.58 -0.64
C PRO A 87 5.95 -10.55 -0.95
N TYR A 88 6.70 -10.24 -1.99
CA TYR A 88 7.97 -10.85 -2.31
C TYR A 88 9.02 -9.75 -2.47
N VAL A 89 10.00 -9.73 -1.57
CA VAL A 89 11.14 -8.81 -1.64
C VAL A 89 12.07 -9.30 -2.75
N ILE A 90 12.24 -8.50 -3.79
CA ILE A 90 13.19 -8.76 -4.87
C ILE A 90 14.59 -8.44 -4.37
N ASN A 91 14.72 -7.30 -3.71
CA ASN A 91 15.95 -6.79 -3.12
C ASN A 91 15.60 -5.79 -2.03
N ALA A 92 16.23 -5.92 -0.88
CA ALA A 92 16.25 -4.90 0.16
C ALA A 92 17.70 -4.71 0.61
N GLU A 93 18.21 -3.50 0.49
CA GLU A 93 19.56 -3.13 0.91
C GLU A 93 19.47 -1.97 1.89
N ARG A 94 20.02 -2.15 3.08
CA ARG A 94 20.13 -1.13 4.12
C ARG A 94 21.58 -0.89 4.47
N GLU A 95 22.02 0.33 4.40
CA GLU A 95 23.35 0.74 4.83
C GLU A 95 23.35 1.12 6.31
N MET A 96 24.19 0.47 7.10
CA MET A 96 24.35 0.73 8.53
C MET A 96 25.78 1.08 8.87
N PRO A 97 26.04 1.94 9.90
CA PRO A 97 27.40 2.20 10.38
C PRO A 97 28.01 0.95 11.00
N ASP A 98 29.25 0.63 10.65
CA ASP A 98 29.99 -0.52 11.21
C ASP A 98 30.67 -0.23 12.58
N GLY A 99 30.44 0.97 13.13
CA GLY A 99 31.07 1.42 14.39
C GLY A 99 32.55 1.78 14.28
N SER A 100 33.20 1.53 13.14
CA SER A 100 34.61 1.87 12.86
C SER A 100 34.77 3.03 11.88
N GLY A 101 33.67 3.62 11.44
CA GLY A 101 33.62 4.69 10.45
C GLY A 101 33.42 4.19 9.01
N GLY A 102 33.15 2.89 8.82
CA GLY A 102 32.77 2.26 7.58
C GLY A 102 31.26 1.98 7.52
N LYS A 103 30.83 1.28 6.45
CA LYS A 103 29.46 0.86 6.19
C LYS A 103 29.36 -0.66 6.16
N VAL A 104 28.30 -1.20 6.74
CA VAL A 104 27.83 -2.58 6.53
C VAL A 104 26.55 -2.52 5.72
N ILE A 105 26.46 -3.35 4.69
CA ILE A 105 25.23 -3.49 3.88
C ILE A 105 24.50 -4.73 4.38
N GLN A 106 23.31 -4.52 4.93
CA GLN A 106 22.36 -5.57 5.26
C GLN A 106 21.48 -5.83 4.03
N LYS A 107 21.21 -7.09 3.74
CA LYS A 107 20.40 -7.49 2.57
C LYS A 107 19.35 -8.48 2.99
N ASP A 108 18.15 -8.34 2.40
CA ASP A 108 17.04 -9.29 2.51
C ASP A 108 16.41 -9.54 1.14
N ASP A 109 15.95 -10.76 0.92
CA ASP A 109 15.14 -11.15 -0.23
C ASP A 109 14.16 -12.27 0.16
N GLY A 110 13.16 -12.53 -0.70
CA GLY A 110 12.24 -13.64 -0.52
C GLY A 110 10.83 -13.24 -0.09
N PHE A 111 10.06 -14.23 0.37
CA PHE A 111 8.67 -14.01 0.76
C PHE A 111 8.56 -13.35 2.12
N GLY A 112 7.74 -12.30 2.19
CA GLY A 112 7.31 -11.69 3.44
C GLY A 112 6.10 -12.40 4.05
N ASP A 113 5.40 -11.72 4.93
CA ASP A 113 4.27 -12.27 5.67
C ASP A 113 2.99 -12.31 4.84
N LEU A 114 2.31 -13.46 4.84
CA LEU A 114 0.96 -13.57 4.26
C LEU A 114 -0.04 -12.85 5.16
N THR A 115 -0.69 -11.83 4.63
CA THR A 115 -1.79 -11.12 5.32
C THR A 115 -3.12 -11.61 4.77
N LEU A 116 -3.99 -12.10 5.65
CA LEU A 116 -5.38 -12.44 5.36
C LEU A 116 -6.30 -11.44 6.03
N ALA A 117 -7.37 -11.02 5.33
CA ALA A 117 -8.37 -10.13 5.92
C ALA A 117 -9.78 -10.49 5.45
N LEU A 118 -10.76 -10.16 6.31
CA LEU A 118 -12.19 -10.34 6.04
C LEU A 118 -12.89 -8.97 6.11
N PRO A 119 -12.85 -8.14 5.05
CA PRO A 119 -13.60 -6.90 5.00
C PRO A 119 -15.11 -7.16 5.01
N LEU A 120 -15.77 -6.67 6.04
CA LEU A 120 -17.23 -6.67 6.20
C LEU A 120 -17.71 -5.25 5.99
N LYS A 121 -18.44 -5.00 4.89
CA LYS A 121 -18.90 -3.66 4.50
C LYS A 121 -20.39 -3.48 4.69
N LYS A 122 -20.78 -2.31 5.19
CA LYS A 122 -22.17 -1.86 5.21
C LYS A 122 -22.31 -0.62 4.34
N TYR A 123 -22.97 -0.78 3.21
CA TYR A 123 -23.23 0.31 2.27
C TYR A 123 -24.42 1.17 2.67
N PHE A 124 -24.35 2.44 2.33
CA PHE A 124 -25.47 3.38 2.40
C PHE A 124 -25.51 4.21 1.12
N ASN A 125 -26.72 4.65 0.79
CA ASN A 125 -26.95 5.58 -0.31
C ASN A 125 -27.85 6.70 0.20
N LEU A 126 -27.36 7.93 0.15
CA LEU A 126 -28.03 9.12 0.65
C LEU A 126 -28.01 10.20 -0.44
N ASP A 127 -29.16 10.48 -1.06
CA ASP A 127 -29.44 11.63 -1.95
C ASP A 127 -28.23 12.11 -2.78
N GLY A 128 -27.75 11.28 -3.71
CA GLY A 128 -26.62 11.58 -4.58
C GLY A 128 -25.23 11.39 -3.94
N LYS A 129 -25.19 10.80 -2.76
CA LYS A 129 -23.97 10.32 -2.10
C LYS A 129 -24.08 8.84 -1.82
N SER A 130 -23.02 8.12 -2.04
CA SER A 130 -22.88 6.73 -1.63
C SER A 130 -21.64 6.56 -0.76
N GLY A 131 -21.59 5.45 -0.04
CA GLY A 131 -20.42 5.16 0.77
C GLY A 131 -20.58 3.87 1.55
N SER A 132 -19.59 3.59 2.38
CA SER A 132 -19.61 2.40 3.22
C SER A 132 -18.86 2.58 4.53
N TRP A 133 -19.30 1.81 5.53
CA TRP A 133 -18.52 1.49 6.71
C TRP A 133 -17.90 0.12 6.53
N THR A 134 -16.66 -0.02 6.92
CA THR A 134 -15.92 -1.29 6.87
C THR A 134 -15.45 -1.68 8.25
N PHE A 135 -15.63 -2.96 8.61
CA PHE A 135 -14.96 -3.62 9.73
C PHE A 135 -14.12 -4.77 9.14
N LYS A 136 -12.87 -4.90 9.56
CA LYS A 136 -11.90 -5.78 8.89
C LYS A 136 -11.05 -6.56 9.91
N PRO A 137 -11.48 -7.76 10.37
CA PRO A 137 -10.58 -8.69 11.04
C PRO A 137 -9.44 -9.12 10.12
N MET A 138 -8.23 -9.23 10.68
CA MET A 138 -7.01 -9.51 9.91
C MET A 138 -6.11 -10.51 10.64
N LEU A 139 -5.36 -11.28 9.85
CA LEU A 139 -4.30 -12.20 10.32
C LEU A 139 -3.04 -11.95 9.49
N ARG A 140 -1.89 -11.99 10.15
CA ARG A 140 -0.57 -12.00 9.52
C ARG A 140 0.12 -13.31 9.86
N ILE A 141 0.60 -14.03 8.86
CA ILE A 141 1.16 -15.38 8.98
C ILE A 141 2.55 -15.35 8.36
N PRO A 142 3.62 -15.58 9.16
CA PRO A 142 4.96 -15.68 8.63
C PRO A 142 5.08 -16.94 7.76
N LEU A 143 5.64 -16.80 6.57
CA LEU A 143 5.87 -17.93 5.65
C LEU A 143 7.29 -18.49 5.73
N THR A 144 8.22 -17.72 6.25
CA THR A 144 9.63 -18.09 6.41
C THR A 144 10.08 -17.89 7.84
N ASN A 145 11.23 -18.48 8.19
CA ASN A 145 11.84 -18.24 9.49
C ASN A 145 12.43 -16.83 9.56
N LYS A 146 12.47 -16.28 10.78
CA LYS A 146 13.05 -14.98 11.05
C LYS A 146 14.59 -15.06 10.94
N ASP A 147 15.17 -14.14 10.16
CA ASP A 147 16.60 -13.89 10.06
C ASP A 147 16.94 -12.52 10.69
N GLU A 148 18.22 -12.21 10.86
CA GLU A 148 18.67 -11.03 11.60
C GLU A 148 18.34 -9.70 10.91
N TYR A 149 18.15 -9.71 9.56
CA TYR A 149 18.01 -8.51 8.74
C TYR A 149 16.75 -8.50 7.89
N ASP A 150 15.70 -9.18 8.36
CA ASP A 150 14.45 -9.27 7.62
C ASP A 150 13.77 -7.91 7.45
N PHE A 151 13.39 -7.59 6.22
CA PHE A 151 12.54 -6.45 5.90
C PHE A 151 11.10 -6.65 6.40
N TYR A 152 10.58 -7.89 6.34
CA TYR A 152 9.31 -8.28 6.96
C TYR A 152 9.57 -9.00 8.29
N TYR A 153 8.75 -8.70 9.27
CA TYR A 153 8.98 -9.09 10.67
C TYR A 153 8.85 -10.58 10.97
N LYS A 154 8.23 -11.34 10.04
CA LYS A 154 8.10 -12.81 10.12
C LYS A 154 7.55 -13.29 11.47
N GLU A 155 6.59 -12.55 12.01
CA GLU A 155 5.87 -12.87 13.23
C GLU A 155 4.37 -13.01 13.00
N PHE A 156 3.74 -13.96 13.70
CA PHE A 156 2.30 -14.13 13.66
C PHE A 156 1.61 -12.93 14.31
N GLY A 157 0.65 -12.34 13.61
CA GLY A 157 -0.09 -11.19 14.07
C GLY A 157 -1.59 -11.32 13.89
N THR A 158 -2.35 -10.71 14.79
CA THR A 158 -3.80 -10.53 14.67
C THR A 158 -4.12 -9.04 14.62
N GLY A 159 -5.09 -8.67 13.80
CA GLY A 159 -5.42 -7.27 13.63
C GLY A 159 -6.90 -7.00 13.45
N LEU A 160 -7.30 -5.77 13.71
CA LEU A 160 -8.63 -5.24 13.47
C LEU A 160 -8.53 -3.92 12.71
N GLY A 161 -9.32 -3.79 11.66
CA GLY A 161 -9.43 -2.55 10.91
C GLY A 161 -10.85 -2.00 10.91
N ALA A 162 -10.95 -0.69 10.74
CA ALA A 162 -12.20 0.02 10.52
C ALA A 162 -11.98 1.07 9.43
N GLY A 163 -13.02 1.38 8.65
CA GLY A 163 -12.95 2.39 7.61
C GLY A 163 -14.30 3.01 7.31
N TYR A 164 -14.24 4.19 6.73
CA TYR A 164 -15.38 4.92 6.22
C TYR A 164 -15.02 5.48 4.85
N GLU A 165 -15.91 5.29 3.89
CA GLU A 165 -15.80 5.84 2.54
C GLU A 165 -17.07 6.63 2.23
N ALA A 166 -16.93 7.75 1.54
CA ALA A 166 -18.04 8.53 1.03
C ALA A 166 -17.71 9.06 -0.36
N GLU A 167 -18.70 9.09 -1.23
CA GLU A 167 -18.53 9.36 -2.63
C GLU A 167 -19.72 10.15 -3.19
N THR A 168 -19.44 11.07 -4.07
CA THR A 168 -20.38 11.77 -4.95
C THR A 168 -20.07 11.37 -6.39
N ALA A 169 -20.76 11.93 -7.38
CA ALA A 169 -20.47 11.67 -8.80
C ALA A 169 -18.99 11.96 -9.17
N ASN A 170 -18.39 12.95 -8.55
CA ASN A 170 -17.07 13.44 -8.95
C ASN A 170 -16.00 13.35 -7.86
N PHE A 171 -16.40 13.31 -6.60
CA PHE A 171 -15.43 13.33 -5.49
C PHE A 171 -15.64 12.14 -4.57
N PHE A 172 -14.55 11.62 -4.07
CA PHE A 172 -14.58 10.63 -3.00
C PHE A 172 -13.65 11.04 -1.85
N PHE A 173 -13.97 10.52 -0.68
CA PHE A 173 -13.21 10.67 0.54
C PHE A 173 -13.19 9.35 1.27
N GLY A 174 -12.09 9.02 1.87
CA GLY A 174 -11.95 7.88 2.69
C GLY A 174 -11.06 8.08 3.89
N ILE A 175 -11.34 7.33 4.93
CA ILE A 175 -10.51 7.20 6.10
C ILE A 175 -10.51 5.75 6.56
N GLY A 176 -9.35 5.22 6.85
CA GLY A 176 -9.17 3.87 7.34
C GLY A 176 -8.18 3.81 8.49
N SER A 177 -8.34 2.83 9.37
CA SER A 177 -7.37 2.51 10.39
C SER A 177 -7.32 1.03 10.63
N GLY A 178 -6.16 0.49 10.94
CA GLY A 178 -5.93 -0.91 11.29
C GLY A 178 -4.93 -1.03 12.41
N TRP A 179 -5.26 -1.82 13.40
CA TRP A 179 -4.41 -2.09 14.54
C TRP A 179 -3.96 -3.55 14.52
N TRP A 180 -2.67 -3.79 14.79
CA TRP A 180 -2.06 -5.10 14.85
C TRP A 180 -1.46 -5.37 16.22
N ILE A 181 -1.58 -6.61 16.67
CA ILE A 181 -0.89 -7.17 17.83
C ILE A 181 -0.13 -8.41 17.35
N PHE A 182 1.14 -8.49 17.70
CA PHE A 182 2.00 -9.60 17.35
C PHE A 182 2.17 -10.55 18.54
N HIS A 183 2.48 -11.82 18.25
CA HIS A 183 2.64 -12.85 19.26
C HIS A 183 4.11 -13.11 19.63
N GLY A 184 5.04 -12.27 19.15
CA GLY A 184 6.46 -12.27 19.45
C GLY A 184 6.89 -11.01 20.19
N ASP A 185 8.09 -10.56 19.90
CA ASP A 185 8.71 -9.40 20.55
C ASP A 185 8.39 -8.06 19.87
N ARG A 186 7.67 -8.11 18.77
CA ARG A 186 7.32 -6.93 17.99
C ARG A 186 6.31 -6.05 18.70
N PRO A 187 6.50 -4.70 18.70
CA PRO A 187 5.50 -3.76 19.19
C PRO A 187 4.19 -3.82 18.41
N ALA A 188 3.10 -3.41 19.03
CA ALA A 188 1.83 -3.27 18.34
C ALA A 188 1.89 -2.11 17.34
N GLU A 189 1.18 -2.26 16.20
CA GLU A 189 1.17 -1.30 15.11
C GLU A 189 -0.21 -0.69 14.91
N LEU A 190 -0.22 0.58 14.58
CA LEU A 190 -1.38 1.30 14.07
C LEU A 190 -1.06 1.86 12.68
N HIS A 191 -1.84 1.44 11.68
CA HIS A 191 -1.83 2.03 10.35
C HIS A 191 -3.10 2.82 10.14
N SER A 192 -3.00 4.06 9.70
CA SER A 192 -4.16 4.89 9.38
C SER A 192 -3.95 5.57 8.04
N SER A 193 -5.01 5.65 7.23
CA SER A 193 -4.97 6.31 5.93
C SER A 193 -6.12 7.29 5.77
N VAL A 194 -5.86 8.36 5.02
CA VAL A 194 -6.86 9.32 4.56
C VAL A 194 -6.65 9.55 3.09
N ASP A 195 -7.74 9.41 2.32
CA ASP A 195 -7.75 9.60 0.87
C ASP A 195 -8.79 10.63 0.49
N PHE A 196 -8.44 11.49 -0.45
CA PHE A 196 -9.37 12.43 -1.05
C PHE A 196 -9.09 12.55 -2.55
N GLY A 197 -10.12 12.43 -3.38
CA GLY A 197 -9.90 12.41 -4.81
C GLY A 197 -11.08 12.83 -5.67
N TYR A 198 -10.79 12.88 -6.95
CA TYR A 198 -11.70 13.25 -8.02
C TYR A 198 -11.83 12.11 -9.03
N ASN A 199 -13.08 11.69 -9.27
CA ASN A 199 -13.41 10.72 -10.30
C ASN A 199 -13.67 11.44 -11.63
N PHE A 200 -13.09 10.91 -12.69
CA PHE A 200 -13.33 11.41 -14.04
C PHE A 200 -13.79 10.27 -14.95
N GLU A 201 -14.73 10.62 -15.83
CA GLU A 201 -15.21 9.71 -16.86
C GLU A 201 -15.05 10.39 -18.22
N THR A 202 -14.52 9.64 -19.17
CA THR A 202 -14.43 10.05 -20.56
C THR A 202 -15.18 9.05 -21.42
N LYS A 203 -15.40 9.32 -22.71
CA LYS A 203 -16.04 8.38 -23.64
C LYS A 203 -15.29 7.04 -23.79
N LYS A 204 -14.04 6.96 -23.37
CA LYS A 204 -13.16 5.81 -23.62
C LYS A 204 -12.52 5.24 -22.37
N SER A 205 -12.52 5.96 -21.27
CA SER A 205 -11.88 5.54 -20.04
C SER A 205 -12.48 6.28 -18.84
N ASN A 206 -12.35 5.69 -17.69
CA ASN A 206 -12.65 6.32 -16.43
C ASN A 206 -11.51 6.06 -15.45
N GLY A 207 -11.46 6.83 -14.42
CA GLY A 207 -10.42 6.71 -13.42
C GLY A 207 -10.56 7.75 -12.33
N SER A 208 -9.54 7.79 -11.48
CA SER A 208 -9.50 8.72 -10.36
C SER A 208 -8.10 9.30 -10.22
N ILE A 209 -8.08 10.54 -9.79
CA ILE A 209 -6.86 11.20 -9.31
C ILE A 209 -7.12 11.52 -7.85
N PHE A 210 -6.23 11.11 -6.97
CA PHE A 210 -6.45 11.33 -5.55
C PHE A 210 -5.13 11.55 -4.81
N TRP A 211 -5.28 12.08 -3.62
CA TRP A 211 -4.21 12.30 -2.69
C TRP A 211 -4.37 11.36 -1.51
N GLU A 212 -3.33 10.64 -1.17
CA GLU A 212 -3.28 9.72 -0.04
C GLU A 212 -2.34 10.26 1.04
N THR A 213 -2.68 9.98 2.28
CA THR A 213 -1.83 10.25 3.44
C THR A 213 -1.92 9.05 4.37
N ASP A 214 -0.78 8.45 4.67
CA ASP A 214 -0.66 7.28 5.53
C ASP A 214 0.16 7.61 6.77
N LEU A 215 -0.37 7.21 7.91
CA LEU A 215 0.31 7.22 9.19
C LEU A 215 0.57 5.78 9.61
N HIS A 216 1.81 5.48 9.89
CA HIS A 216 2.24 4.27 10.57
C HIS A 216 2.78 4.65 11.95
N TYR A 217 2.36 3.94 13.00
CA TYR A 217 2.81 4.12 14.37
C TYR A 217 3.04 2.77 15.02
N GLU A 218 4.14 2.62 15.77
CA GLU A 218 4.46 1.45 16.58
C GLU A 218 4.60 1.86 18.05
N ASP A 219 4.28 0.94 18.97
CA ASP A 219 4.32 1.21 20.42
C ASP A 219 5.73 1.46 20.96
N ASP A 220 6.79 1.20 20.19
CA ASP A 220 8.17 1.54 20.49
C ASP A 220 8.55 3.01 20.18
N GLU A 221 7.54 3.84 19.90
CA GLU A 221 7.62 5.25 19.49
C GLU A 221 8.00 5.48 18.02
N SER A 222 8.18 4.42 17.22
CA SER A 222 8.39 4.57 15.78
C SER A 222 7.14 5.07 15.08
N LYS A 223 7.28 6.04 14.18
CA LYS A 223 6.17 6.63 13.44
C LYS A 223 6.63 7.21 12.11
N THR A 224 5.88 6.91 11.08
CA THR A 224 6.08 7.42 9.72
C THR A 224 4.81 8.08 9.23
N LEU A 225 4.91 9.24 8.62
CA LEU A 225 3.84 9.92 7.91
C LEU A 225 4.26 10.14 6.47
N SER A 226 3.62 9.45 5.56
CA SER A 226 3.84 9.60 4.12
C SER A 226 2.62 10.17 3.43
N THR A 227 2.83 10.89 2.33
CA THR A 227 1.74 11.48 1.56
C THR A 227 2.11 11.60 0.09
N GLY A 228 1.11 11.61 -0.79
CA GLY A 228 1.37 11.82 -2.21
C GLY A 228 0.19 11.54 -3.12
N PRO A 229 0.35 11.85 -4.42
CA PRO A 229 -0.67 11.61 -5.43
C PRO A 229 -0.75 10.14 -5.85
N ALA A 230 -1.96 9.71 -6.19
CA ALA A 230 -2.22 8.44 -6.84
C ALA A 230 -3.18 8.60 -8.02
N PHE A 231 -3.02 7.73 -9.01
CA PHE A 231 -3.82 7.68 -10.23
C PHE A 231 -4.34 6.27 -10.41
N TYR A 232 -5.64 6.14 -10.57
CA TYR A 232 -6.31 4.88 -10.85
C TYR A 232 -7.02 4.94 -12.20
N PHE A 233 -6.88 3.89 -13.00
CA PHE A 233 -7.48 3.79 -14.33
C PHE A 233 -8.17 2.45 -14.51
N ASN A 234 -9.42 2.48 -14.94
CA ASN A 234 -10.12 1.33 -15.50
C ASN A 234 -9.90 1.28 -17.01
N HIS A 235 -9.27 0.21 -17.46
CA HIS A 235 -9.07 -0.03 -18.89
C HIS A 235 -10.31 -0.65 -19.53
N ASN A 236 -10.99 -1.48 -18.75
CA ASN A 236 -12.28 -2.12 -19.08
C ASN A 236 -12.89 -2.69 -17.78
N ASP A 237 -14.02 -3.40 -17.89
CA ASP A 237 -14.73 -3.98 -16.74
C ASP A 237 -13.89 -5.02 -15.96
N THR A 238 -12.80 -5.47 -16.54
CA THR A 238 -11.97 -6.55 -15.99
C THR A 238 -10.60 -6.06 -15.55
N ILE A 239 -10.00 -5.08 -16.25
CA ILE A 239 -8.60 -4.70 -16.06
C ILE A 239 -8.51 -3.26 -15.54
N HIS A 240 -7.74 -3.08 -14.49
CA HIS A 240 -7.41 -1.77 -13.93
C HIS A 240 -5.92 -1.63 -13.67
N SER A 241 -5.46 -0.39 -13.53
CA SER A 241 -4.09 -0.08 -13.14
C SER A 241 -4.03 1.09 -12.16
N ARG A 242 -2.97 1.15 -11.39
CA ARG A 242 -2.70 2.22 -10.43
C ARG A 242 -1.24 2.64 -10.48
N ILE A 243 -1.00 3.93 -10.25
CA ILE A 243 0.32 4.52 -10.08
C ILE A 243 0.24 5.38 -8.81
N GLU A 244 1.16 5.20 -7.90
CA GLU A 244 1.30 6.00 -6.69
C GLU A 244 2.72 6.55 -6.61
N TRP A 245 2.83 7.74 -6.08
CA TRP A 245 4.09 8.30 -5.63
C TRP A 245 3.85 8.95 -4.27
N LYS A 246 4.52 8.45 -3.24
CA LYS A 246 4.45 9.00 -1.89
C LYS A 246 5.83 9.44 -1.47
N PHE A 247 5.89 10.47 -0.67
CA PHE A 247 7.08 10.96 -0.01
C PHE A 247 6.80 11.09 1.49
N ASP A 248 7.83 10.86 2.29
CA ASP A 248 7.71 10.94 3.72
C ASP A 248 7.74 12.40 4.17
N LEU A 249 6.77 12.79 5.00
CA LEU A 249 6.76 14.08 5.70
C LEU A 249 7.62 14.02 6.95
N PHE A 250 7.64 12.86 7.60
CA PHE A 250 8.60 12.48 8.63
C PHE A 250 8.65 10.95 8.76
N ASP A 251 9.82 10.45 9.11
CA ASP A 251 10.06 9.09 9.55
C ASP A 251 10.92 9.13 10.83
N HIS A 252 10.37 8.59 11.92
CA HIS A 252 10.99 8.59 13.24
C HIS A 252 11.03 7.18 13.78
N GLN A 253 12.21 6.66 14.01
CA GLN A 253 12.45 5.32 14.55
C GLN A 253 13.17 5.41 15.90
N GLY A 254 12.43 5.77 16.96
CA GLY A 254 12.99 5.96 18.30
C GLY A 254 13.86 7.21 18.40
N ILE A 255 15.17 7.07 18.42
CA ILE A 255 16.14 8.19 18.43
C ILE A 255 16.73 8.53 17.06
N ILE A 256 16.41 7.75 16.04
CA ILE A 256 16.92 7.90 14.68
C ILE A 256 15.75 8.24 13.77
N ASP A 257 15.93 9.26 12.95
CA ASP A 257 15.01 9.63 11.90
C ASP A 257 15.63 9.26 10.54
N HIS A 258 14.81 8.85 9.59
CA HIS A 258 15.21 8.72 8.20
C HIS A 258 14.79 9.97 7.44
N GLY A 259 15.62 10.42 6.52
CA GLY A 259 15.36 11.61 5.72
C GLY A 259 14.92 11.26 4.30
N ASN A 260 13.95 12.00 3.78
CA ASN A 260 13.58 12.02 2.35
C ASN A 260 13.23 10.66 1.74
N GLY A 261 12.36 9.90 2.39
CA GLY A 261 11.83 8.67 1.82
C GLY A 261 10.88 8.93 0.65
N ASP A 262 11.10 8.21 -0.46
CA ASP A 262 10.21 8.19 -1.63
C ASP A 262 9.72 6.77 -1.88
N VAL A 263 8.42 6.62 -2.14
CA VAL A 263 7.80 5.34 -2.51
C VAL A 263 7.07 5.48 -3.82
N ILE A 264 7.42 4.65 -4.80
CA ILE A 264 6.71 4.56 -6.07
C ILE A 264 6.06 3.17 -6.17
N LYS A 265 4.75 3.14 -6.44
CA LYS A 265 4.01 1.89 -6.67
C LYS A 265 3.38 1.87 -8.04
N LEU A 266 3.50 0.74 -8.71
CA LEU A 266 2.88 0.48 -10.00
C LEU A 266 2.03 -0.79 -9.89
N GLY A 267 0.74 -0.67 -10.09
CA GLY A 267 -0.20 -1.79 -9.96
C GLY A 267 -0.96 -2.09 -11.24
N ILE A 268 -1.25 -3.36 -11.45
CA ILE A 268 -2.17 -3.85 -12.47
C ILE A 268 -3.01 -4.98 -11.88
N GLY A 269 -4.31 -4.94 -12.12
CA GLY A 269 -5.22 -5.93 -11.56
C GLY A 269 -6.30 -6.38 -12.52
N TRP A 270 -6.90 -7.53 -12.18
CA TRP A 270 -7.97 -8.20 -12.94
C TRP A 270 -9.07 -8.66 -11.99
N VAL A 271 -10.31 -8.57 -12.45
CA VAL A 271 -11.51 -9.11 -11.78
C VAL A 271 -12.29 -10.04 -12.72
N PHE A 272 -12.88 -11.13 -12.16
CA PHE A 272 -13.56 -12.18 -12.92
C PHE A 272 -14.91 -12.54 -12.30
#